data_e12c4e2b6755627272b981864d6cdc62
#
_entry.id   e12c4e2b6755627272b981864d6cdc62
#
_cell.length_a   1.000
_cell.length_b   1.000
_cell.length_c   1.000
_cell.angle_alpha   90.00
_cell.angle_beta   90.00
_cell.angle_gamma   90.00
#
_symmetry.space_group_name_H-M   'P 1'
#
loop_
_entity.id
_entity.type
_entity.pdbx_description
1 polymer ?
#
loop_
_entity_poly.entity_id
_entity_poly.type
_entity_poly.pdbx_seq_one_letter_code
_entity_poly.pdbx_strand_id
1 'polypeptide(L)'
;MRSIFRSLTSSISRLAAVLAIVCAVPLIAATSTHYASNMFAANSQWSTTAQNDRLAAINTDAASGFLDVYTGAQPANGNAAVTGTLLCSWTLGATAFHAPSSGTMTSNGALSCTAGNTGTAGYAVLYKSNHTTVLWMGSIGTSGANLNLVTTSITSGVVLTLADAAFTLSDVAAPSGL
;
A
#
# COMPACT_ATOMS: atom_id res chain seq x y z
N MET A 1 -27.14 -66.74 24.22
CA MET A 1 -27.31 -65.69 23.20
C MET A 1 -27.51 -64.27 23.70
N ARG A 2 -28.09 -63.99 24.88
CA ARG A 2 -28.31 -62.64 25.39
C ARG A 2 -27.04 -61.87 25.88
N SER A 3 -25.96 -62.55 26.21
CA SER A 3 -24.72 -61.98 26.73
C SER A 3 -23.83 -61.35 25.64
N ILE A 4 -23.87 -61.91 24.44
CA ILE A 4 -23.05 -61.46 23.32
C ILE A 4 -23.57 -60.12 22.73
N PHE A 5 -24.89 -59.92 22.72
CA PHE A 5 -25.51 -58.68 22.22
C PHE A 5 -25.22 -57.46 23.11
N ARG A 6 -25.05 -57.60 24.43
CA ARG A 6 -24.69 -56.51 25.34
C ARG A 6 -23.25 -56.04 25.19
N SER A 7 -22.35 -56.94 24.80
CA SER A 7 -20.93 -56.59 24.59
C SER A 7 -20.73 -55.79 23.29
N LEU A 8 -21.49 -56.12 22.24
CA LEU A 8 -21.38 -55.44 20.95
C LEU A 8 -21.91 -54.00 20.99
N THR A 9 -23.01 -53.71 21.69
CA THR A 9 -23.57 -52.36 21.81
C THR A 9 -22.68 -51.43 22.61
N SER A 10 -21.98 -51.94 23.63
CA SER A 10 -21.01 -51.15 24.42
C SER A 10 -19.75 -50.77 23.62
N SER A 11 -19.30 -51.62 22.73
CA SER A 11 -18.14 -51.33 21.87
C SER A 11 -18.46 -50.32 20.77
N ILE A 12 -19.65 -50.36 20.20
CA ILE A 12 -20.09 -49.43 19.16
C ILE A 12 -20.29 -48.01 19.75
N SER A 13 -20.83 -47.88 20.95
CA SER A 13 -21.00 -46.60 21.61
C SER A 13 -19.66 -45.94 22.00
N ARG A 14 -18.66 -46.73 22.37
CA ARG A 14 -17.29 -46.21 22.64
C ARG A 14 -16.56 -45.81 21.38
N LEU A 15 -16.78 -46.51 20.26
CA LEU A 15 -16.19 -46.14 18.97
C LEU A 15 -16.81 -44.86 18.41
N ALA A 16 -18.12 -44.65 18.58
CA ALA A 16 -18.81 -43.43 18.19
C ALA A 16 -18.36 -42.20 19.01
N ALA A 17 -18.10 -42.38 20.32
CA ALA A 17 -17.59 -41.31 21.18
C ALA A 17 -16.15 -40.91 20.82
N VAL A 18 -15.28 -41.83 20.45
CA VAL A 18 -13.91 -41.54 20.00
C VAL A 18 -13.91 -40.90 18.63
N LEU A 19 -14.81 -41.29 17.74
CA LEU A 19 -14.92 -40.66 16.41
C LEU A 19 -15.44 -39.21 16.47
N ALA A 20 -16.33 -38.90 17.41
CA ALA A 20 -16.84 -37.55 17.63
C ALA A 20 -15.77 -36.62 18.17
N ILE A 21 -14.83 -37.11 18.99
CA ILE A 21 -13.73 -36.29 19.53
C ILE A 21 -12.67 -36.03 18.44
N VAL A 22 -12.41 -36.96 17.54
CA VAL A 22 -11.45 -36.81 16.44
C VAL A 22 -11.96 -35.84 15.36
N CYS A 23 -13.29 -35.76 15.14
CA CYS A 23 -13.88 -34.79 14.21
C CYS A 23 -13.99 -33.37 14.78
N ALA A 24 -13.95 -33.19 16.09
CA ALA A 24 -14.03 -31.88 16.71
C ALA A 24 -12.67 -31.12 16.74
N VAL A 25 -11.55 -31.85 16.70
CA VAL A 25 -10.20 -31.28 16.77
C VAL A 25 -9.84 -30.44 15.53
N PRO A 26 -10.18 -30.79 14.28
CA PRO A 26 -9.87 -29.94 13.13
C PRO A 26 -10.72 -28.64 13.07
N LEU A 27 -11.87 -28.60 13.71
CA LEU A 27 -12.70 -27.39 13.74
C LEU A 27 -12.15 -26.33 14.71
N ILE A 28 -11.48 -26.73 15.80
CA ILE A 28 -10.83 -25.82 16.74
C ILE A 28 -9.50 -25.29 16.15
N ALA A 29 -8.79 -26.11 15.39
CA ALA A 29 -7.56 -25.70 14.69
C ALA A 29 -7.85 -24.72 13.55
N ALA A 30 -9.00 -24.84 12.88
CA ALA A 30 -9.38 -23.91 11.80
C ALA A 30 -9.79 -22.53 12.33
N THR A 31 -10.27 -22.40 13.57
CA THR A 31 -10.61 -21.11 14.17
C THR A 31 -9.41 -20.39 14.77
N SER A 32 -8.33 -21.10 15.10
CA SER A 32 -7.12 -20.47 15.66
C SER A 32 -6.20 -19.84 14.62
N THR A 33 -6.30 -20.25 13.35
CA THR A 33 -5.50 -19.64 12.26
C THR A 33 -6.03 -18.27 11.82
N HIS A 34 -7.26 -17.92 12.14
CA HIS A 34 -7.80 -16.58 11.86
C HIS A 34 -7.39 -15.51 12.88
N TYR A 35 -6.94 -15.89 14.07
CA TYR A 35 -6.51 -14.92 15.08
C TYR A 35 -5.09 -14.37 14.84
N ALA A 36 -4.23 -15.09 14.13
CA ALA A 36 -2.85 -14.66 13.89
C ALA A 36 -2.70 -13.72 12.68
N SER A 37 -3.65 -13.71 11.74
CA SER A 37 -3.60 -12.85 10.56
C SER A 37 -4.23 -11.46 10.78
N ASN A 38 -4.87 -11.24 11.93
CA ASN A 38 -5.60 -10.00 12.21
C ASN A 38 -4.88 -9.04 13.18
N MET A 39 -3.60 -9.22 13.47
CA MET A 39 -2.84 -8.24 14.25
C MET A 39 -2.67 -6.90 13.52
N PHE A 40 -2.99 -6.86 12.20
CA PHE A 40 -3.09 -5.64 11.40
C PHE A 40 -4.49 -5.48 10.77
N ALA A 41 -5.52 -6.13 11.33
CA ALA A 41 -6.89 -6.05 10.84
C ALA A 41 -7.52 -4.69 11.13
N ALA A 42 -8.49 -4.39 10.35
CA ALA A 42 -9.38 -3.22 10.17
C ALA A 42 -9.57 -2.18 11.30
N ASN A 43 -9.08 -2.44 12.53
CA ASN A 43 -9.17 -1.53 13.68
C ASN A 43 -7.79 -1.14 14.25
N SER A 44 -6.68 -1.46 13.59
CA SER A 44 -5.38 -0.99 14.04
C SER A 44 -5.23 0.49 13.66
N GLN A 45 -5.12 1.33 14.69
CA GLN A 45 -4.92 2.78 14.53
C GLN A 45 -3.54 3.15 15.03
N TRP A 46 -2.80 3.87 14.20
CA TRP A 46 -1.54 4.47 14.57
C TRP A 46 -1.78 5.84 15.21
N SER A 47 -1.04 6.14 16.28
CA SER A 47 -1.04 7.50 16.83
C SER A 47 -0.49 8.48 15.79
N THR A 48 -0.94 9.74 15.86
CA THR A 48 -0.42 10.82 14.98
C THR A 48 1.10 10.94 15.06
N THR A 49 1.69 10.73 16.26
CA THR A 49 3.14 10.70 16.42
C THR A 49 3.77 9.60 15.57
N ALA A 50 3.30 8.36 15.67
CA ALA A 50 3.84 7.24 14.88
C ALA A 50 3.65 7.44 13.37
N GLN A 51 2.56 8.04 12.94
CA GLN A 51 2.33 8.41 11.54
C GLN A 51 3.35 9.45 11.07
N ASN A 52 3.55 10.52 11.85
CA ASN A 52 4.52 11.56 11.54
C ASN A 52 5.96 11.02 11.52
N ASP A 53 6.34 10.13 12.45
CA ASP A 53 7.68 9.52 12.49
C ASP A 53 7.96 8.68 11.24
N ARG A 54 6.98 7.91 10.76
CA ARG A 54 7.11 7.15 9.50
C ARG A 54 7.23 8.06 8.29
N LEU A 55 6.44 9.12 8.22
CA LEU A 55 6.53 10.11 7.14
C LEU A 55 7.86 10.87 7.18
N ALA A 56 8.39 11.19 8.37
CA ALA A 56 9.70 11.81 8.53
C ALA A 56 10.84 10.91 8.01
N ALA A 57 10.75 9.58 8.24
CA ALA A 57 11.69 8.62 7.68
C ALA A 57 11.63 8.61 6.13
N ILE A 58 10.41 8.61 5.55
CA ILE A 58 10.22 8.72 4.10
C ILE A 58 10.79 10.04 3.57
N ASN A 59 10.57 11.17 4.25
CA ASN A 59 11.11 12.47 3.85
C ASN A 59 12.65 12.45 3.82
N THR A 60 13.28 11.83 4.82
CA THR A 60 14.74 11.65 4.86
C THR A 60 15.23 10.81 3.68
N ASP A 61 14.55 9.73 3.38
CA ASP A 61 14.87 8.82 2.28
C ASP A 61 14.64 9.43 0.89
N ALA A 62 13.69 10.35 0.77
CA ALA A 62 13.34 11.06 -0.46
C ALA A 62 14.22 12.30 -0.73
N ALA A 63 15.11 12.66 0.20
CA ALA A 63 16.02 13.80 0.03
C ALA A 63 16.83 13.70 -1.26
N SER A 64 16.78 14.73 -2.11
CA SER A 64 17.39 14.74 -3.44
C SER A 64 16.94 13.57 -4.34
N GLY A 65 15.77 13.01 -4.07
CA GLY A 65 15.15 11.92 -4.83
C GLY A 65 14.43 12.41 -6.08
N PHE A 66 13.60 11.53 -6.64
CA PHE A 66 12.87 11.80 -7.87
C PHE A 66 11.41 11.42 -7.73
N LEU A 67 10.52 12.25 -8.30
CA LEU A 67 9.11 11.93 -8.49
C LEU A 67 8.86 11.81 -10.00
N ASP A 68 8.65 10.58 -10.45
CA ASP A 68 8.52 10.23 -11.86
C ASP A 68 7.06 10.00 -12.23
N VAL A 69 6.70 10.37 -13.45
CA VAL A 69 5.38 10.16 -14.06
C VAL A 69 5.48 9.16 -15.19
N TYR A 70 4.67 8.10 -15.13
CA TYR A 70 4.63 7.03 -16.12
C TYR A 70 3.27 6.90 -16.80
N THR A 71 3.30 6.38 -18.02
CA THR A 71 2.08 5.93 -18.72
C THR A 71 1.59 4.58 -18.18
N GLY A 72 0.31 4.27 -18.45
CA GLY A 72 -0.26 2.95 -18.18
C GLY A 72 -0.81 2.77 -16.78
N ALA A 73 -1.16 1.54 -16.43
CA ALA A 73 -1.71 1.20 -15.14
C ALA A 73 -0.61 1.13 -14.05
N GLN A 74 -0.94 1.62 -12.86
CA GLN A 74 -0.07 1.48 -11.70
C GLN A 74 0.19 -0.01 -11.42
N PRO A 75 1.45 -0.42 -11.15
CA PRO A 75 1.76 -1.78 -10.69
C PRO A 75 0.98 -2.18 -9.43
N ALA A 76 0.78 -3.48 -9.24
CA ALA A 76 -0.06 -4.01 -8.15
C ALA A 76 0.43 -3.67 -6.73
N ASN A 77 1.72 -3.38 -6.58
CA ASN A 77 2.32 -2.96 -5.31
C ASN A 77 3.67 -2.25 -5.56
N GLY A 78 4.19 -1.56 -4.54
CA GLY A 78 5.44 -0.78 -4.61
C GLY A 78 6.72 -1.58 -4.84
N ASN A 79 6.69 -2.92 -4.75
CA ASN A 79 7.81 -3.81 -5.05
C ASN A 79 7.74 -4.40 -6.46
N ALA A 80 6.64 -4.18 -7.18
CA ALA A 80 6.50 -4.63 -8.55
C ALA A 80 7.34 -3.76 -9.49
N ALA A 81 7.80 -4.37 -10.59
CA ALA A 81 8.57 -3.65 -11.59
C ALA A 81 7.77 -2.46 -12.15
N VAL A 82 8.42 -1.30 -12.26
CA VAL A 82 7.87 -0.12 -12.92
C VAL A 82 7.71 -0.43 -14.41
N THR A 83 6.56 -0.12 -14.97
CA THR A 83 6.20 -0.38 -16.37
C THR A 83 5.74 0.91 -17.05
N GLY A 84 5.59 0.87 -18.37
CA GLY A 84 5.16 2.05 -19.13
C GLY A 84 6.32 2.96 -19.53
N THR A 85 5.99 4.09 -20.11
CA THR A 85 6.95 5.09 -20.59
C THR A 85 7.06 6.22 -19.59
N LEU A 86 8.29 6.57 -19.19
CA LEU A 86 8.57 7.76 -18.38
C LEU A 86 8.20 9.01 -19.20
N LEU A 87 7.30 9.82 -18.65
CA LEU A 87 6.87 11.07 -19.28
C LEU A 87 7.67 12.27 -18.76
N CYS A 88 7.82 12.35 -17.44
CA CYS A 88 8.53 13.45 -16.76
C CYS A 88 9.11 12.98 -15.45
N SER A 89 10.20 13.61 -15.01
CA SER A 89 10.87 13.35 -13.73
C SER A 89 11.13 14.68 -13.03
N TRP A 90 10.54 14.86 -11.85
CA TRP A 90 10.85 15.99 -10.98
C TRP A 90 11.97 15.62 -10.01
N THR A 91 13.02 16.40 -9.98
CA THR A 91 14.07 16.29 -8.97
C THR A 91 13.64 17.00 -7.70
N LEU A 92 13.62 16.28 -6.59
CA LEU A 92 13.28 16.80 -5.28
C LEU A 92 14.49 17.52 -4.66
N GLY A 93 14.22 18.50 -3.81
CA GLY A 93 15.26 19.19 -3.05
C GLY A 93 15.89 18.31 -1.96
N ALA A 94 16.93 18.84 -1.31
CA ALA A 94 17.55 18.19 -0.14
C ALA A 94 16.56 17.99 1.02
N THR A 95 15.51 18.80 1.08
CA THR A 95 14.30 18.59 1.90
C THR A 95 13.16 18.37 0.92
N ALA A 96 12.79 17.12 0.70
CA ALA A 96 11.81 16.73 -0.34
C ALA A 96 10.38 17.17 0.02
N PHE A 97 10.04 17.12 1.30
CA PHE A 97 8.71 17.42 1.83
C PHE A 97 8.81 18.37 3.03
N HIS A 98 7.76 19.12 3.29
CA HIS A 98 7.57 19.83 4.56
C HIS A 98 7.50 18.85 5.72
N ALA A 99 7.75 19.33 6.94
CA ALA A 99 7.67 18.48 8.15
C ALA A 99 6.28 17.84 8.26
N PRO A 100 6.21 16.52 8.55
CA PRO A 100 4.93 15.85 8.72
C PRO A 100 4.09 16.46 9.85
N SER A 101 2.79 16.57 9.60
CA SER A 101 1.81 17.05 10.58
C SER A 101 0.49 16.31 10.39
N SER A 102 -0.13 15.88 11.49
CA SER A 102 -1.43 15.19 11.46
C SER A 102 -1.49 13.97 10.53
N GLY A 103 -0.38 13.21 10.43
CA GLY A 103 -0.29 12.03 9.57
C GLY A 103 -0.18 12.35 8.07
N THR A 104 0.18 13.58 7.72
CA THR A 104 0.37 14.03 6.33
C THR A 104 1.66 14.81 6.16
N MET A 105 2.22 14.81 4.96
CA MET A 105 3.28 15.73 4.55
C MET A 105 3.07 16.15 3.09
N THR A 106 3.52 17.34 2.73
CA THR A 106 3.36 17.90 1.38
C THR A 106 4.72 18.21 0.76
N SER A 107 4.78 18.19 -0.59
CA SER A 107 6.01 18.51 -1.33
C SER A 107 6.54 19.89 -0.94
N ASN A 108 7.87 20.02 -0.84
CA ASN A 108 8.54 21.25 -0.47
C ASN A 108 9.14 21.92 -1.71
N GLY A 109 8.67 23.13 -1.98
CA GLY A 109 9.04 23.94 -3.11
C GLY A 109 8.32 23.58 -4.42
N ALA A 110 8.31 24.51 -5.34
CA ALA A 110 7.79 24.30 -6.68
C ALA A 110 8.73 23.40 -7.49
N LEU A 111 8.17 22.38 -8.14
CA LEU A 111 8.90 21.43 -8.97
C LEU A 111 8.57 21.66 -10.44
N SER A 112 9.55 21.52 -11.31
CA SER A 112 9.41 21.69 -12.75
C SER A 112 10.17 20.59 -13.49
N CYS A 113 9.55 20.01 -14.51
CA CYS A 113 10.21 19.10 -15.44
C CYS A 113 9.72 19.33 -16.87
N THR A 114 10.57 19.09 -17.85
CA THR A 114 10.18 19.06 -19.26
C THR A 114 9.87 17.63 -19.67
N ALA A 115 8.67 17.38 -20.20
CA ALA A 115 8.27 16.05 -20.64
C ALA A 115 9.18 15.53 -21.76
N GLY A 116 9.78 14.38 -21.55
CA GLY A 116 10.62 13.73 -22.56
C GLY A 116 9.83 12.95 -23.62
N ASN A 117 8.65 12.49 -23.26
CA ASN A 117 7.80 11.65 -24.10
C ASN A 117 6.34 12.14 -24.12
N THR A 118 5.61 11.76 -25.15
CA THR A 118 4.16 11.98 -25.26
C THR A 118 3.40 10.76 -24.74
N GLY A 119 2.32 10.99 -23.98
CA GLY A 119 1.46 9.91 -23.49
C GLY A 119 0.45 10.37 -22.48
N THR A 120 -0.36 9.43 -21.99
CA THR A 120 -1.31 9.68 -20.90
C THR A 120 -0.68 9.24 -19.57
N ALA A 121 -0.55 10.16 -18.63
CA ALA A 121 -0.07 9.87 -17.29
C ALA A 121 -1.06 8.96 -16.55
N GLY A 122 -0.56 7.87 -15.99
CA GLY A 122 -1.37 6.89 -15.27
C GLY A 122 -0.99 6.76 -13.80
N TYR A 123 0.31 6.84 -13.48
CA TYR A 123 0.78 6.74 -12.09
C TYR A 123 2.10 7.46 -11.89
N ALA A 124 2.40 7.76 -10.63
CA ALA A 124 3.65 8.35 -10.19
C ALA A 124 4.45 7.39 -9.33
N VAL A 125 5.77 7.54 -9.35
CA VAL A 125 6.71 6.76 -8.53
C VAL A 125 7.66 7.72 -7.82
N LEU A 126 7.77 7.60 -6.50
CA LEU A 126 8.75 8.32 -5.70
C LEU A 126 9.98 7.43 -5.49
N TYR A 127 11.14 7.95 -5.84
CA TYR A 127 12.42 7.26 -5.71
C TYR A 127 13.35 7.95 -4.71
N LYS A 128 14.27 7.18 -4.13
CA LYS A 128 15.46 7.74 -3.47
C LYS A 128 16.38 8.44 -4.48
N SER A 129 17.39 9.15 -3.99
CA SER A 129 18.39 9.85 -4.79
C SER A 129 19.17 8.94 -5.76
N ASN A 130 19.21 7.62 -5.54
CA ASN A 130 19.82 6.67 -6.47
C ASN A 130 18.95 6.35 -7.70
N HIS A 131 17.72 6.88 -7.79
CA HIS A 131 16.74 6.72 -8.87
C HIS A 131 16.41 5.26 -9.22
N THR A 132 16.58 4.35 -8.28
CA THR A 132 16.31 2.90 -8.45
C THR A 132 15.48 2.34 -7.31
N THR A 133 15.68 2.85 -6.09
CA THR A 133 14.93 2.40 -4.92
C THR A 133 13.59 3.14 -4.83
N VAL A 134 12.51 2.40 -5.03
CA VAL A 134 11.16 2.92 -4.94
C VAL A 134 10.79 3.12 -3.46
N LEU A 135 10.25 4.28 -3.13
CA LEU A 135 9.69 4.61 -1.83
C LEU A 135 8.16 4.53 -1.82
N TRP A 136 7.54 4.93 -2.93
CA TRP A 136 6.09 5.01 -3.02
C TRP A 136 5.63 4.98 -4.49
N MET A 137 4.44 4.47 -4.74
CA MET A 137 3.72 4.55 -6.00
C MET A 137 2.28 4.98 -5.75
N GLY A 138 1.73 5.79 -6.66
CA GLY A 138 0.35 6.24 -6.56
C GLY A 138 -0.26 6.62 -7.90
N SER A 139 -1.59 6.62 -7.95
CA SER A 139 -2.37 6.96 -9.14
C SER A 139 -2.22 8.43 -9.50
N ILE A 140 -2.32 8.73 -10.81
CA ILE A 140 -2.42 10.10 -11.33
C ILE A 140 -3.80 10.29 -11.96
N GLY A 141 -4.38 11.46 -11.75
CA GLY A 141 -5.64 11.88 -12.35
C GLY A 141 -5.77 13.39 -12.42
N THR A 142 -6.93 13.88 -12.85
CA THR A 142 -7.27 15.30 -12.79
C THR A 142 -8.03 15.65 -11.51
N SER A 143 -8.52 14.65 -10.79
CA SER A 143 -9.19 14.75 -9.48
C SER A 143 -9.25 13.39 -8.81
N GLY A 144 -9.27 13.34 -7.46
CA GLY A 144 -9.48 12.13 -6.68
C GLY A 144 -8.34 11.09 -6.74
N ALA A 145 -7.21 11.39 -7.38
CA ALA A 145 -6.02 10.56 -7.43
C ALA A 145 -5.01 10.94 -6.34
N ASN A 146 -3.99 10.12 -6.15
CA ASN A 146 -2.91 10.42 -5.22
C ASN A 146 -2.09 11.65 -5.64
N LEU A 147 -1.90 11.84 -6.94
CA LEU A 147 -1.33 13.03 -7.54
C LEU A 147 -2.30 13.58 -8.60
N ASN A 148 -2.78 14.81 -8.39
CA ASN A 148 -3.68 15.45 -9.33
C ASN A 148 -2.91 16.44 -10.21
N LEU A 149 -3.06 16.28 -11.54
CA LEU A 149 -2.52 17.16 -12.55
C LEU A 149 -3.66 17.93 -13.24
N VAL A 150 -3.36 19.09 -13.82
CA VAL A 150 -4.33 19.85 -14.62
C VAL A 150 -4.83 19.04 -15.83
N THR A 151 -3.95 18.24 -16.42
CA THR A 151 -4.26 17.29 -17.49
C THR A 151 -3.40 16.05 -17.35
N THR A 152 -3.94 14.88 -17.71
CA THR A 152 -3.17 13.64 -17.81
C THR A 152 -2.59 13.43 -19.21
N SER A 153 -3.07 14.16 -20.24
CA SER A 153 -2.50 14.12 -21.58
C SER A 153 -1.26 14.99 -21.65
N ILE A 154 -0.10 14.36 -21.76
CA ILE A 154 1.20 15.00 -21.76
C ILE A 154 1.82 14.88 -23.15
N THR A 155 2.35 15.99 -23.65
CA THR A 155 3.06 16.06 -24.94
C THR A 155 4.56 16.31 -24.67
N SER A 156 5.42 15.62 -25.38
CA SER A 156 6.87 15.83 -25.31
C SER A 156 7.23 17.31 -25.54
N GLY A 157 8.15 17.83 -24.72
CA GLY A 157 8.57 19.23 -24.75
C GLY A 157 7.74 20.18 -23.87
N VAL A 158 6.56 19.73 -23.37
CA VAL A 158 5.76 20.55 -22.45
C VAL A 158 6.40 20.55 -21.06
N VAL A 159 6.39 21.72 -20.40
CA VAL A 159 6.85 21.85 -19.02
C VAL A 159 5.70 21.53 -18.07
N LEU A 160 5.89 20.53 -17.21
CA LEU A 160 4.99 20.20 -16.12
C LEU A 160 5.51 20.85 -14.84
N THR A 161 4.64 21.59 -14.18
CA THR A 161 4.95 22.22 -12.89
C THR A 161 4.04 21.67 -11.80
N LEU A 162 4.62 21.41 -10.62
CA LEU A 162 3.89 21.22 -9.37
C LEU A 162 4.20 22.41 -8.48
N ALA A 163 3.16 23.09 -8.01
CA ALA A 163 3.33 24.15 -7.02
C ALA A 163 3.86 23.58 -5.70
N ASP A 164 4.35 24.45 -4.83
CA ASP A 164 4.66 24.08 -3.46
C ASP A 164 3.43 23.48 -2.79
N ALA A 165 3.63 22.42 -2.00
CA ALA A 165 2.58 21.65 -1.32
C ALA A 165 1.50 21.01 -2.23
N ALA A 166 1.74 20.92 -3.55
CA ALA A 166 0.76 20.34 -4.50
C ALA A 166 0.69 18.81 -4.45
N PHE A 167 1.74 18.14 -3.97
CA PHE A 167 1.76 16.68 -3.77
C PHE A 167 1.72 16.36 -2.29
N THR A 168 0.74 15.55 -1.87
CA THR A 168 0.54 15.15 -0.47
C THR A 168 0.74 13.67 -0.30
N LEU A 169 1.59 13.28 0.64
CA LEU A 169 1.67 11.92 1.16
C LEU A 169 0.92 11.84 2.50
N SER A 170 0.10 10.82 2.65
CA SER A 170 -0.70 10.58 3.86
C SER A 170 -0.47 9.18 4.37
N ASP A 171 -0.22 9.07 5.68
CA ASP A 171 -0.16 7.80 6.41
C ASP A 171 -1.45 7.57 7.23
N VAL A 172 -2.49 8.36 6.99
CA VAL A 172 -3.82 8.11 7.55
C VAL A 172 -4.35 6.86 6.85
N ALA A 173 -4.66 5.82 7.61
CA ALA A 173 -5.35 4.66 7.05
C ALA A 173 -6.60 5.15 6.31
N ALA A 174 -6.68 4.87 5.02
CA ALA A 174 -7.94 5.08 4.31
C ALA A 174 -9.02 4.34 5.09
N PRO A 175 -10.20 4.93 5.34
CA PRO A 175 -11.29 4.20 5.95
C PRO A 175 -11.50 2.96 5.08
N SER A 176 -11.27 1.77 5.67
CA SER A 176 -11.56 0.51 5.02
C SER A 176 -13.05 0.51 4.70
N GLY A 177 -13.39 0.87 3.47
CA GLY A 177 -14.73 0.65 2.96
C GLY A 177 -15.02 -0.84 3.04
N LEU A 178 -16.05 -1.18 3.78
CA LEU A 178 -16.65 -2.50 3.83
C LEU A 178 -17.24 -2.84 2.46
#